data_f1fa676d1311e554e9e4a3bb9481cda0
#
_entry.id   f1fa676d1311e554e9e4a3bb9481cda0
#
_cell.length_a   1.000
_cell.length_b   1.000
_cell.length_c   1.000
_cell.angle_alpha   90.00
_cell.angle_beta   90.00
_cell.angle_gamma   90.00
#
_symmetry.space_group_name_H-M   'P 1'
#
loop_
_entity.id
_entity.type
_entity.pdbx_description
1 polymer ?
#
loop_
_entity_poly.entity_id
_entity_poly.type
_entity_poly.pdbx_seq_one_letter_code
_entity_poly.pdbx_strand_id
1 'polypeptide(L)'
;MVELTLIRHGQAQTGAKDEASYDSLSDLGHQQARWLGEVFQEVEPFDQIISGAMTRQIETTQSMGLTNVPHSTDARLNELDYFGLAESLRVRQGIEVPRSIQAFALHVPQVLEAWRGGDVTENLESYDEFCSRIMGALHNAAGLDGRIALVSSTGVIATLAAISLGLDTVKKTKLFLRVMNTSVHKFQLVGNDLHMTQFGAIPHLEQADRAHARTYG
;
A
#
# COMPACT_ATOMS: atom_id res chain seq x y z
N MET A 1 14.65 -14.02 12.92
CA MET A 1 13.89 -13.62 11.72
C MET A 1 12.60 -12.99 12.19
N VAL A 2 12.30 -11.79 11.77
CA VAL A 2 11.07 -11.10 12.15
C VAL A 2 10.14 -11.08 10.93
N GLU A 3 8.90 -11.56 11.12
CA GLU A 3 7.86 -11.49 10.09
C GLU A 3 7.02 -10.24 10.32
N LEU A 4 6.90 -9.41 9.28
CA LEU A 4 6.05 -8.22 9.24
C LEU A 4 4.82 -8.51 8.38
N THR A 5 3.64 -8.18 8.90
CA THR A 5 2.38 -8.29 8.17
C THR A 5 2.02 -6.93 7.59
N LEU A 6 2.04 -6.78 6.26
CA LEU A 6 1.61 -5.57 5.57
C LEU A 6 0.16 -5.70 5.11
N ILE A 7 -0.61 -4.65 5.31
CA ILE A 7 -2.03 -4.57 4.95
C ILE A 7 -2.22 -3.34 4.06
N ARG A 8 -2.84 -3.50 2.89
CA ARG A 8 -3.28 -2.36 2.10
C ARG A 8 -4.52 -1.73 2.76
N HIS A 9 -4.61 -0.41 2.78
CA HIS A 9 -5.81 0.30 3.22
C HIS A 9 -7.08 -0.18 2.50
N GLY A 10 -8.24 0.00 3.13
CA GLY A 10 -9.55 -0.26 2.54
C GLY A 10 -9.82 0.62 1.30
N GLN A 11 -10.91 0.34 0.58
CA GLN A 11 -11.27 1.15 -0.57
C GLN A 11 -11.40 2.62 -0.16
N ALA A 12 -10.67 3.49 -0.85
CA ALA A 12 -10.78 4.93 -0.69
C ALA A 12 -12.00 5.50 -1.44
N GLN A 13 -12.29 6.79 -1.27
CA GLN A 13 -13.39 7.47 -1.94
C GLN A 13 -13.27 7.33 -3.46
N THR A 14 -14.36 6.91 -4.10
CA THR A 14 -14.43 6.77 -5.56
C THR A 14 -14.77 8.10 -6.22
N GLY A 15 -14.19 8.36 -7.40
CA GLY A 15 -14.43 9.60 -8.15
C GLY A 15 -13.66 10.82 -7.63
N ALA A 16 -12.70 10.63 -6.76
CA ALA A 16 -11.75 11.66 -6.32
C ALA A 16 -10.96 12.24 -7.50
N LYS A 17 -10.64 13.53 -7.41
CA LYS A 17 -9.91 14.27 -8.46
C LYS A 17 -8.49 14.66 -8.05
N ASP A 18 -8.19 14.53 -6.77
CA ASP A 18 -6.92 14.86 -6.15
C ASP A 18 -6.68 13.99 -4.91
N GLU A 19 -5.47 14.03 -4.38
CA GLU A 19 -5.09 13.23 -3.21
C GLU A 19 -5.96 13.56 -1.99
N ALA A 20 -6.29 14.81 -1.76
CA ALA A 20 -7.07 15.24 -0.58
C ALA A 20 -8.50 14.67 -0.60
N SER A 21 -9.15 14.66 -1.76
CA SER A 21 -10.50 14.09 -1.92
C SER A 21 -10.48 12.55 -1.97
N TYR A 22 -9.35 11.96 -2.29
CA TYR A 22 -9.13 10.51 -2.28
C TYR A 22 -8.80 9.99 -0.88
N ASP A 23 -8.19 10.79 -0.01
CA ASP A 23 -7.60 10.36 1.26
C ASP A 23 -8.63 10.17 2.39
N SER A 24 -9.65 9.35 2.14
CA SER A 24 -10.56 8.80 3.16
C SER A 24 -11.15 7.48 2.65
N LEU A 25 -11.65 6.64 3.56
CA LEU A 25 -12.31 5.39 3.17
C LEU A 25 -13.73 5.66 2.65
N SER A 26 -14.14 4.85 1.67
CA SER A 26 -15.56 4.67 1.34
C SER A 26 -16.27 3.81 2.40
N ASP A 27 -17.60 3.79 2.39
CA ASP A 27 -18.38 2.89 3.26
C ASP A 27 -17.96 1.42 3.07
N LEU A 28 -17.67 1.03 1.82
CA LEU A 28 -17.15 -0.30 1.51
C LEU A 28 -15.75 -0.52 2.10
N GLY A 29 -14.88 0.50 2.04
CA GLY A 29 -13.54 0.43 2.63
C GLY A 29 -13.57 0.20 4.14
N HIS A 30 -14.44 0.90 4.84
CA HIS A 30 -14.70 0.67 6.26
C HIS A 30 -15.21 -0.76 6.52
N GLN A 31 -16.10 -1.26 5.67
CA GLN A 31 -16.64 -2.62 5.82
C GLN A 31 -15.59 -3.70 5.53
N GLN A 32 -14.74 -3.52 4.52
CA GLN A 32 -13.60 -4.41 4.23
C GLN A 32 -12.66 -4.50 5.43
N ALA A 33 -12.32 -3.36 6.05
CA ALA A 33 -11.46 -3.31 7.21
C ALA A 33 -12.09 -4.01 8.44
N ARG A 34 -13.41 -3.84 8.69
CA ARG A 34 -14.11 -4.57 9.75
C ARG A 34 -14.03 -6.08 9.56
N TRP A 35 -14.31 -6.58 8.36
CA TRP A 35 -14.20 -8.02 8.06
C TRP A 35 -12.77 -8.55 8.22
N LEU A 36 -11.77 -7.76 7.88
CA LEU A 36 -10.37 -8.14 8.13
C LEU A 36 -10.08 -8.22 9.64
N GLY A 37 -10.56 -7.25 10.39
CA GLY A 37 -10.44 -7.24 11.84
C GLY A 37 -11.08 -8.47 12.51
N GLU A 38 -12.26 -8.90 12.04
CA GLU A 38 -12.91 -10.15 12.50
C GLU A 38 -11.97 -11.35 12.33
N VAL A 39 -11.33 -11.50 11.16
CA VAL A 39 -10.38 -12.58 10.91
C VAL A 39 -9.16 -12.50 11.85
N PHE A 40 -8.65 -11.30 12.09
CA PHE A 40 -7.50 -11.12 12.98
C PHE A 40 -7.81 -11.37 14.46
N GLN A 41 -9.08 -11.24 14.88
CA GLN A 41 -9.50 -11.61 16.25
C GLN A 41 -9.50 -13.13 16.49
N GLU A 42 -9.60 -13.93 15.42
CA GLU A 42 -9.61 -15.40 15.49
C GLU A 42 -8.22 -16.03 15.48
N VAL A 43 -7.17 -15.23 15.23
CA VAL A 43 -5.78 -15.69 15.20
C VAL A 43 -4.97 -15.02 16.32
N GLU A 44 -3.71 -15.42 16.46
CA GLU A 44 -2.81 -14.79 17.42
C GLU A 44 -2.77 -13.26 17.21
N PRO A 45 -2.98 -12.46 18.27
CA PRO A 45 -3.08 -11.01 18.16
C PRO A 45 -1.76 -10.37 17.71
N PHE A 46 -1.86 -9.19 17.09
CA PHE A 46 -0.70 -8.31 16.92
C PHE A 46 -0.34 -7.66 18.25
N ASP A 47 0.95 -7.44 18.47
CA ASP A 47 1.45 -6.69 19.61
C ASP A 47 1.42 -5.18 19.33
N GLN A 48 1.53 -4.80 18.06
CA GLN A 48 1.43 -3.41 17.61
C GLN A 48 0.97 -3.31 16.16
N ILE A 49 0.23 -2.25 15.87
CA ILE A 49 -0.10 -1.82 14.51
C ILE A 49 0.57 -0.47 14.25
N ILE A 50 1.27 -0.34 13.12
CA ILE A 50 1.84 0.92 12.66
C ILE A 50 1.19 1.25 11.31
N SER A 51 0.48 2.36 11.20
CA SER A 51 -0.03 2.81 9.90
C SER A 51 0.82 3.92 9.32
N GLY A 52 0.75 4.14 8.00
CA GLY A 52 1.11 5.43 7.47
C GLY A 52 0.22 6.55 8.04
N ALA A 53 0.58 7.79 7.78
CA ALA A 53 -0.10 8.97 8.33
C ALA A 53 -1.25 9.48 7.45
N MET A 54 -1.56 8.81 6.33
CA MET A 54 -2.68 9.16 5.46
C MET A 54 -4.00 8.73 6.10
N THR A 55 -5.04 9.54 5.92
CA THR A 55 -6.37 9.31 6.54
C THR A 55 -6.89 7.92 6.26
N ARG A 56 -6.87 7.46 5.00
CA ARG A 56 -7.32 6.12 4.60
C ARG A 56 -6.58 4.97 5.28
N GLN A 57 -5.30 5.17 5.63
CA GLN A 57 -4.49 4.16 6.34
C GLN A 57 -4.86 4.12 7.84
N ILE A 58 -5.05 5.29 8.44
CA ILE A 58 -5.48 5.43 9.84
C ILE A 58 -6.91 4.88 10.02
N GLU A 59 -7.83 5.28 9.15
CA GLU A 59 -9.23 4.81 9.17
C GLU A 59 -9.34 3.29 8.98
N THR A 60 -8.49 2.70 8.14
CA THR A 60 -8.41 1.23 7.99
C THR A 60 -8.05 0.59 9.31
N THR A 61 -7.00 1.09 9.98
CA THR A 61 -6.58 0.56 11.30
C THR A 61 -7.69 0.67 12.32
N GLN A 62 -8.35 1.81 12.42
CA GLN A 62 -9.44 2.04 13.35
C GLN A 62 -10.63 1.13 13.07
N SER A 63 -10.97 0.96 11.78
CA SER A 63 -12.12 0.15 11.33
C SER A 63 -11.92 -1.35 11.53
N MET A 64 -10.68 -1.84 11.63
CA MET A 64 -10.42 -3.24 12.01
C MET A 64 -10.90 -3.55 13.44
N GLY A 65 -11.12 -2.56 14.29
CA GLY A 65 -11.69 -2.77 15.63
C GLY A 65 -10.78 -3.54 16.60
N LEU A 66 -9.48 -3.57 16.34
CA LEU A 66 -8.47 -4.22 17.20
C LEU A 66 -8.06 -3.29 18.35
N THR A 67 -9.03 -2.91 19.19
CA THR A 67 -8.91 -1.84 20.19
C THR A 67 -7.89 -2.11 21.30
N ASN A 68 -7.55 -3.38 21.53
CA ASN A 68 -6.56 -3.77 22.55
C ASN A 68 -5.13 -3.78 22.00
N VAL A 69 -4.92 -3.51 20.70
CA VAL A 69 -3.61 -3.46 20.05
C VAL A 69 -3.16 -2.01 19.95
N PRO A 70 -1.99 -1.63 20.50
CA PRO A 70 -1.44 -0.29 20.35
C PRO A 70 -1.31 0.11 18.88
N HIS A 71 -1.73 1.33 18.54
CA HIS A 71 -1.59 1.91 17.20
C HIS A 71 -0.71 3.16 17.24
N SER A 72 0.23 3.23 16.32
CA SER A 72 1.04 4.42 16.05
C SER A 72 1.12 4.70 14.55
N THR A 73 1.55 5.90 14.18
CA THR A 73 1.71 6.31 12.78
C THR A 73 3.18 6.51 12.43
N ASP A 74 3.55 6.13 11.21
CA ASP A 74 4.86 6.40 10.62
C ASP A 74 4.67 6.89 9.16
N ALA A 75 4.93 8.18 8.92
CA ALA A 75 4.78 8.80 7.62
C ALA A 75 5.66 8.16 6.52
N ARG A 76 6.70 7.41 6.89
CA ARG A 76 7.52 6.64 5.94
C ARG A 76 6.73 5.52 5.24
N LEU A 77 5.56 5.13 5.76
CA LEU A 77 4.63 4.17 5.15
C LEU A 77 3.58 4.83 4.25
N ASN A 78 3.63 6.15 4.06
CA ASN A 78 2.72 6.85 3.15
C ASN A 78 2.92 6.40 1.70
N GLU A 79 1.83 6.51 0.91
CA GLU A 79 1.85 6.23 -0.53
C GLU A 79 2.81 7.17 -1.28
N LEU A 80 3.22 6.78 -2.46
CA LEU A 80 3.83 7.68 -3.44
C LEU A 80 2.80 8.74 -3.89
N ASP A 81 3.27 9.93 -4.25
CA ASP A 81 2.41 10.97 -4.83
C ASP A 81 2.13 10.70 -6.31
N TYR A 82 1.18 9.78 -6.57
CA TYR A 82 0.82 9.42 -7.95
C TYR A 82 0.28 10.62 -8.74
N PHE A 83 -0.51 11.50 -8.12
CA PHE A 83 -1.08 12.66 -8.80
C PHE A 83 0.01 13.66 -9.21
N GLY A 84 0.94 13.96 -8.32
CA GLY A 84 2.10 14.80 -8.63
C GLY A 84 2.99 14.21 -9.70
N LEU A 85 3.27 12.90 -9.64
CA LEU A 85 4.05 12.18 -10.66
C LEU A 85 3.34 12.17 -12.02
N ALA A 86 2.03 11.96 -12.06
CA ALA A 86 1.23 11.97 -13.29
C ALA A 86 1.21 13.39 -13.91
N GLU A 87 1.05 14.42 -13.10
CA GLU A 87 1.13 15.81 -13.59
C GLU A 87 2.53 16.17 -14.09
N SER A 88 3.58 15.71 -13.41
CA SER A 88 4.97 15.85 -13.88
C SER A 88 5.17 15.23 -15.26
N LEU A 89 4.65 14.01 -15.47
CA LEU A 89 4.71 13.32 -16.75
C LEU A 89 3.96 14.09 -17.86
N ARG A 90 2.79 14.64 -17.53
CA ARG A 90 2.02 15.49 -18.44
C ARG A 90 2.80 16.74 -18.87
N VAL A 91 3.42 17.43 -17.91
CA VAL A 91 4.18 18.66 -18.19
C VAL A 91 5.44 18.39 -19.00
N ARG A 92 6.17 17.32 -18.65
CA ARG A 92 7.49 17.04 -19.26
C ARG A 92 7.39 16.28 -20.59
N GLN A 93 6.41 15.40 -20.74
CA GLN A 93 6.31 14.50 -21.89
C GLN A 93 5.00 14.63 -22.68
N GLY A 94 4.05 15.48 -22.23
CA GLY A 94 2.74 15.65 -22.89
C GLY A 94 1.81 14.45 -22.76
N ILE A 95 2.04 13.55 -21.80
CA ILE A 95 1.22 12.36 -21.58
C ILE A 95 0.08 12.72 -20.62
N GLU A 96 -1.15 12.73 -21.15
CA GLU A 96 -2.33 13.15 -20.41
C GLU A 96 -2.73 12.19 -19.29
N VAL A 97 -3.23 12.75 -18.18
CA VAL A 97 -3.76 11.97 -17.05
C VAL A 97 -4.99 11.18 -17.52
N PRO A 98 -5.06 9.87 -17.27
CA PRO A 98 -6.11 9.01 -17.80
C PRO A 98 -7.48 9.29 -17.18
N ARG A 99 -8.55 9.10 -17.99
CA ARG A 99 -9.95 9.27 -17.57
C ARG A 99 -10.71 7.95 -17.45
N SER A 100 -10.07 6.83 -17.71
CA SER A 100 -10.69 5.49 -17.64
C SER A 100 -9.74 4.49 -16.95
N ILE A 101 -10.31 3.45 -16.36
CA ILE A 101 -9.55 2.37 -15.71
C ILE A 101 -8.57 1.70 -16.68
N GLN A 102 -8.99 1.47 -17.94
CA GLN A 102 -8.10 0.87 -18.94
C GLN A 102 -6.94 1.79 -19.29
N ALA A 103 -7.21 3.09 -19.47
CA ALA A 103 -6.16 4.07 -19.72
C ALA A 103 -5.23 4.22 -18.51
N PHE A 104 -5.76 4.15 -17.28
CA PHE A 104 -4.97 4.14 -16.05
C PHE A 104 -3.98 2.98 -16.01
N ALA A 105 -4.41 1.77 -16.34
CA ALA A 105 -3.53 0.60 -16.37
C ALA A 105 -2.37 0.73 -17.38
N LEU A 106 -2.55 1.50 -18.46
CA LEU A 106 -1.49 1.79 -19.44
C LEU A 106 -0.63 3.00 -19.04
N HIS A 107 -1.16 3.91 -18.23
CA HIS A 107 -0.47 5.10 -17.78
C HIS A 107 0.47 4.84 -16.59
N VAL A 108 0.06 4.01 -15.64
CA VAL A 108 0.87 3.69 -14.45
C VAL A 108 2.30 3.22 -14.78
N PRO A 109 2.53 2.31 -15.76
CA PRO A 109 3.89 1.94 -16.13
C PRO A 109 4.76 3.12 -16.56
N GLN A 110 4.17 4.06 -17.32
CA GLN A 110 4.88 5.24 -17.84
C GLN A 110 5.29 6.19 -16.70
N VAL A 111 4.35 6.44 -15.76
CA VAL A 111 4.64 7.25 -14.56
C VAL A 111 5.75 6.62 -13.72
N LEU A 112 5.66 5.33 -13.42
CA LEU A 112 6.65 4.65 -12.58
C LEU A 112 8.02 4.54 -13.26
N GLU A 113 8.07 4.42 -14.59
CA GLU A 113 9.32 4.39 -15.34
C GLU A 113 10.00 5.76 -15.37
N ALA A 114 9.24 6.84 -15.65
CA ALA A 114 9.73 8.21 -15.59
C ALA A 114 10.27 8.55 -14.19
N TRP A 115 9.51 8.18 -13.15
CA TRP A 115 9.92 8.38 -11.77
C TRP A 115 11.22 7.65 -11.43
N ARG A 116 11.32 6.37 -11.79
CA ARG A 116 12.54 5.59 -11.57
C ARG A 116 13.73 6.13 -12.34
N GLY A 117 13.50 6.65 -13.54
CA GLY A 117 14.53 7.28 -14.38
C GLY A 117 14.94 8.69 -13.93
N GLY A 118 14.27 9.25 -12.92
CA GLY A 118 14.50 10.63 -12.46
C GLY A 118 13.94 11.70 -13.43
N ASP A 119 13.11 11.30 -14.39
CA ASP A 119 12.46 12.24 -15.32
C ASP A 119 11.15 12.80 -14.74
N VAL A 120 11.26 13.42 -13.55
CA VAL A 120 10.17 14.05 -12.82
C VAL A 120 10.59 15.45 -12.37
N THR A 121 9.63 16.28 -11.94
CA THR A 121 9.91 17.62 -11.43
C THR A 121 10.64 17.57 -10.09
N GLU A 122 11.56 18.52 -9.86
CA GLU A 122 12.51 18.52 -8.73
C GLU A 122 11.86 18.57 -7.33
N ASN A 123 10.59 18.99 -7.23
CA ASN A 123 9.86 19.09 -5.98
C ASN A 123 9.18 17.79 -5.53
N LEU A 124 9.30 16.73 -6.31
CA LEU A 124 8.73 15.42 -6.00
C LEU A 124 9.76 14.51 -5.34
N GLU A 125 9.31 13.65 -4.43
CA GLU A 125 10.15 12.62 -3.84
C GLU A 125 10.73 11.72 -4.94
N SER A 126 12.03 11.51 -4.95
CA SER A 126 12.68 10.59 -5.88
C SER A 126 12.35 9.13 -5.57
N TYR A 127 12.53 8.26 -6.55
CA TYR A 127 12.33 6.82 -6.37
C TYR A 127 13.24 6.23 -5.27
N ASP A 128 14.49 6.70 -5.20
CA ASP A 128 15.47 6.21 -4.23
C ASP A 128 15.14 6.69 -2.80
N GLU A 129 14.67 7.93 -2.64
CA GLU A 129 14.18 8.44 -1.35
C GLU A 129 12.97 7.64 -0.86
N PHE A 130 12.01 7.36 -1.76
CA PHE A 130 10.86 6.52 -1.46
C PHE A 130 11.29 5.12 -1.00
N CYS A 131 12.17 4.45 -1.74
CA CYS A 131 12.70 3.14 -1.36
C CYS A 131 13.41 3.19 -0.01
N SER A 132 14.23 4.22 0.22
CA SER A 132 15.00 4.39 1.46
C SER A 132 14.08 4.57 2.67
N ARG A 133 13.02 5.42 2.55
CA ARG A 133 12.11 5.63 3.69
C ARG A 133 11.28 4.40 4.03
N ILE A 134 10.75 3.68 3.03
CA ILE A 134 9.96 2.48 3.30
C ILE A 134 10.80 1.35 3.88
N MET A 135 12.03 1.14 3.39
CA MET A 135 12.95 0.18 3.98
C MET A 135 13.35 0.57 5.41
N GLY A 136 13.57 1.86 5.66
CA GLY A 136 13.82 2.39 7.01
C GLY A 136 12.66 2.13 7.98
N ALA A 137 11.40 2.26 7.53
CA ALA A 137 10.22 1.92 8.31
C ALA A 137 10.17 0.42 8.64
N LEU A 138 10.46 -0.44 7.65
CA LEU A 138 10.49 -1.89 7.87
C LEU A 138 11.57 -2.31 8.86
N HIS A 139 12.80 -1.77 8.74
CA HIS A 139 13.87 -2.08 9.68
C HIS A 139 13.52 -1.65 11.12
N ASN A 140 12.90 -0.47 11.26
CA ASN A 140 12.45 -0.03 12.59
C ASN A 140 11.36 -0.96 13.15
N ALA A 141 10.35 -1.33 12.34
CA ALA A 141 9.31 -2.26 12.76
C ALA A 141 9.87 -3.66 13.12
N ALA A 142 10.85 -4.14 12.34
CA ALA A 142 11.51 -5.41 12.61
C ALA A 142 12.40 -5.40 13.85
N GLY A 143 12.77 -4.22 14.36
CA GLY A 143 13.47 -4.05 15.63
C GLY A 143 12.57 -4.09 16.87
N LEU A 144 11.25 -4.12 16.68
CA LEU A 144 10.27 -4.24 17.76
C LEU A 144 10.05 -5.73 18.11
N ASP A 145 9.68 -5.97 19.36
CA ASP A 145 9.30 -7.32 19.80
C ASP A 145 7.87 -7.65 19.39
N GLY A 146 7.62 -8.94 19.11
CA GLY A 146 6.29 -9.45 18.85
C GLY A 146 5.86 -9.43 17.38
N ARG A 147 4.55 -9.53 17.16
CA ARG A 147 3.90 -9.54 15.84
C ARG A 147 3.46 -8.14 15.46
N ILE A 148 4.04 -7.61 14.40
CA ILE A 148 3.81 -6.23 13.95
C ILE A 148 2.98 -6.24 12.65
N ALA A 149 1.89 -5.47 12.65
CA ALA A 149 1.14 -5.16 11.43
C ALA A 149 1.48 -3.75 10.94
N LEU A 150 1.64 -3.60 9.64
CA LEU A 150 1.89 -2.32 8.97
C LEU A 150 0.73 -2.04 8.01
N VAL A 151 0.00 -0.94 8.21
CA VAL A 151 -1.08 -0.53 7.29
C VAL A 151 -0.55 0.55 6.35
N SER A 152 -0.57 0.25 5.06
CA SER A 152 0.02 1.10 4.04
C SER A 152 -0.77 1.08 2.73
N SER A 153 -0.13 1.35 1.62
CA SER A 153 -0.73 1.54 0.31
C SER A 153 -0.07 0.69 -0.78
N THR A 154 -0.65 0.69 -1.96
CA THR A 154 -0.24 -0.15 -3.09
C THR A 154 1.19 0.07 -3.51
N GLY A 155 1.65 1.32 -3.63
CA GLY A 155 3.00 1.65 -4.09
C GLY A 155 4.07 1.13 -3.13
N VAL A 156 3.84 1.23 -1.81
CA VAL A 156 4.73 0.68 -0.79
C VAL A 156 4.80 -0.84 -0.92
N ILE A 157 3.66 -1.53 -0.93
CA ILE A 157 3.59 -3.00 -1.00
C ILE A 157 4.22 -3.53 -2.29
N ALA A 158 3.88 -2.93 -3.44
CA ALA A 158 4.44 -3.35 -4.73
C ALA A 158 5.95 -3.08 -4.84
N THR A 159 6.45 -2.00 -4.22
CA THR A 159 7.88 -1.69 -4.21
C THR A 159 8.65 -2.67 -3.32
N LEU A 160 8.13 -2.99 -2.14
CA LEU A 160 8.75 -4.00 -1.27
C LEU A 160 8.77 -5.39 -1.92
N ALA A 161 7.68 -5.79 -2.60
CA ALA A 161 7.64 -7.01 -3.36
C ALA A 161 8.67 -7.00 -4.51
N ALA A 162 8.82 -5.85 -5.20
CA ALA A 162 9.80 -5.69 -6.26
C ALA A 162 11.25 -5.77 -5.74
N ILE A 163 11.54 -5.16 -4.59
CA ILE A 163 12.85 -5.27 -3.92
C ILE A 163 13.13 -6.74 -3.57
N SER A 164 12.18 -7.41 -2.91
CA SER A 164 12.33 -8.81 -2.48
C SER A 164 12.55 -9.78 -3.64
N LEU A 165 11.93 -9.56 -4.78
CA LEU A 165 11.95 -10.47 -5.93
C LEU A 165 12.90 -10.01 -7.06
N GLY A 166 13.57 -8.87 -6.93
CA GLY A 166 14.43 -8.32 -7.99
C GLY A 166 13.65 -7.93 -9.26
N LEU A 167 12.42 -7.39 -9.12
CA LEU A 167 11.59 -7.07 -10.28
C LEU A 167 11.96 -5.71 -10.89
N ASP A 168 11.91 -5.66 -12.21
CA ASP A 168 11.95 -4.41 -12.97
C ASP A 168 10.62 -3.61 -12.82
N THR A 169 10.59 -2.37 -13.31
CA THR A 169 9.43 -1.48 -13.22
C THR A 169 8.19 -2.07 -13.91
N VAL A 170 8.36 -2.72 -15.06
CA VAL A 170 7.25 -3.32 -15.81
C VAL A 170 6.60 -4.44 -15.00
N LYS A 171 7.38 -5.31 -14.38
CA LYS A 171 6.88 -6.39 -13.53
C LYS A 171 6.29 -5.84 -12.23
N LYS A 172 6.95 -4.84 -11.61
CA LYS A 172 6.41 -4.14 -10.42
C LYS A 172 5.02 -3.56 -10.70
N THR A 173 4.82 -2.94 -11.85
CA THR A 173 3.53 -2.37 -12.23
C THR A 173 2.41 -3.42 -12.31
N LYS A 174 2.71 -4.64 -12.75
CA LYS A 174 1.73 -5.74 -12.74
C LYS A 174 1.27 -6.08 -11.32
N LEU A 175 2.17 -6.03 -10.34
CA LEU A 175 1.81 -6.21 -8.93
C LEU A 175 1.02 -4.99 -8.42
N PHE A 176 1.50 -3.78 -8.68
CA PHE A 176 0.85 -2.53 -8.29
C PHE A 176 -0.64 -2.52 -8.65
N LEU A 177 -0.97 -2.91 -9.88
CA LEU A 177 -2.36 -2.97 -10.37
C LEU A 177 -3.18 -4.13 -9.81
N ARG A 178 -2.62 -5.02 -9.00
CA ARG A 178 -3.26 -6.24 -8.49
C ARG A 178 -3.27 -6.37 -6.96
N VAL A 179 -2.70 -5.42 -6.26
CA VAL A 179 -2.84 -5.36 -4.79
C VAL A 179 -4.29 -4.96 -4.48
N MET A 180 -5.09 -5.85 -3.90
CA MET A 180 -6.48 -5.55 -3.52
C MET A 180 -6.55 -4.70 -2.26
N ASN A 181 -7.62 -3.93 -2.10
CA ASN A 181 -7.92 -3.25 -0.85
C ASN A 181 -8.05 -4.27 0.29
N THR A 182 -7.50 -3.95 1.45
CA THR A 182 -7.39 -4.80 2.63
C THR A 182 -6.68 -6.14 2.43
N SER A 183 -5.97 -6.33 1.32
CA SER A 183 -5.14 -7.52 1.14
C SER A 183 -3.97 -7.54 2.11
N VAL A 184 -3.59 -8.76 2.51
CA VAL A 184 -2.54 -9.07 3.49
C VAL A 184 -1.32 -9.65 2.78
N HIS A 185 -0.16 -9.12 3.14
CA HIS A 185 1.14 -9.51 2.60
C HIS A 185 2.10 -9.76 3.75
N LYS A 186 3.03 -10.70 3.61
CA LYS A 186 4.01 -10.96 4.65
C LYS A 186 5.41 -10.88 4.09
N PHE A 187 6.27 -10.27 4.88
CA PHE A 187 7.69 -10.11 4.57
C PHE A 187 8.54 -10.49 5.77
N GLN A 188 9.70 -11.05 5.52
CA GLN A 188 10.70 -11.36 6.54
C GLN A 188 12.00 -10.62 6.24
N LEU A 189 12.59 -10.02 7.26
CA LEU A 189 13.94 -9.48 7.20
C LEU A 189 14.93 -10.53 7.74
N VAL A 190 15.90 -10.88 6.91
CA VAL A 190 17.02 -11.76 7.26
C VAL A 190 18.31 -10.97 7.10
N GLY A 191 18.79 -10.37 8.16
CA GLY A 191 19.81 -9.32 8.07
C GLY A 191 19.24 -8.10 7.31
N ASN A 192 19.88 -7.74 6.21
CA ASN A 192 19.41 -6.65 5.33
C ASN A 192 18.59 -7.14 4.13
N ASP A 193 18.36 -8.47 4.04
CA ASP A 193 17.67 -9.06 2.90
C ASP A 193 16.17 -9.17 3.18
N LEU A 194 15.35 -8.72 2.23
CA LEU A 194 13.90 -8.74 2.34
C LEU A 194 13.33 -9.92 1.57
N HIS A 195 12.62 -10.80 2.25
CA HIS A 195 11.97 -11.97 1.69
C HIS A 195 10.46 -11.84 1.76
N MET A 196 9.76 -11.87 0.63
CA MET A 196 8.31 -11.95 0.57
C MET A 196 7.84 -13.39 0.77
N THR A 197 7.10 -13.66 1.85
CA THR A 197 6.60 -14.99 2.20
C THR A 197 5.14 -15.20 1.83
N GLN A 198 4.36 -14.09 1.68
CA GLN A 198 2.98 -14.13 1.24
C GLN A 198 2.63 -12.85 0.48
N PHE A 199 1.80 -12.98 -0.59
CA PHE A 199 1.31 -11.83 -1.34
C PHE A 199 -0.19 -11.96 -1.66
N GLY A 200 -0.96 -10.91 -1.33
CA GLY A 200 -2.32 -10.72 -1.79
C GLY A 200 -3.38 -11.63 -1.13
N ALA A 201 -3.16 -12.12 0.09
CA ALA A 201 -4.17 -12.90 0.79
C ALA A 201 -5.38 -12.02 1.18
N ILE A 202 -6.58 -12.57 1.00
CA ILE A 202 -7.86 -11.89 1.26
C ILE A 202 -8.84 -12.81 2.02
N PRO A 203 -8.44 -13.46 3.14
CA PRO A 203 -9.26 -14.48 3.79
C PRO A 203 -10.65 -13.97 4.18
N HIS A 204 -10.77 -12.69 4.53
CA HIS A 204 -12.02 -12.02 4.87
C HIS A 204 -12.94 -11.75 3.67
N LEU A 205 -12.45 -11.83 2.42
CA LEU A 205 -13.20 -11.59 1.17
C LEU A 205 -13.38 -12.85 0.32
N GLU A 206 -12.98 -14.03 0.82
CA GLU A 206 -13.11 -15.30 0.08
C GLU A 206 -14.55 -15.84 0.10
N GLN A 207 -15.38 -15.40 1.03
CA GLN A 207 -16.78 -15.76 1.09
C GLN A 207 -17.54 -15.28 -0.15
N ALA A 208 -18.48 -16.08 -0.64
CA ALA A 208 -19.17 -15.82 -1.91
C ALA A 208 -19.99 -14.52 -1.88
N ASP A 209 -20.61 -14.19 -0.75
CA ASP A 209 -21.38 -12.97 -0.55
C ASP A 209 -20.52 -11.70 -0.49
N ARG A 210 -19.21 -11.83 -0.27
CA ARG A 210 -18.23 -10.73 -0.22
C ARG A 210 -17.47 -10.52 -1.54
N ALA A 211 -17.79 -11.28 -2.60
CA ALA A 211 -17.10 -11.17 -3.89
C ALA A 211 -17.17 -9.75 -4.51
N HIS A 212 -18.27 -9.02 -4.27
CA HIS A 212 -18.46 -7.63 -4.70
C HIS A 212 -17.49 -6.65 -4.03
N ALA A 213 -16.90 -7.01 -2.90
CA ALA A 213 -15.96 -6.20 -2.13
C ALA A 213 -14.49 -6.40 -2.54
N ARG A 214 -14.20 -7.19 -3.57
CA ARG A 214 -12.84 -7.40 -4.10
C ARG A 214 -12.48 -6.23 -5.02
N THR A 215 -11.94 -5.16 -4.45
CA THR A 215 -11.63 -3.92 -5.18
C THR A 215 -10.13 -3.66 -5.25
N TYR A 216 -9.68 -2.90 -6.24
CA TYR A 216 -8.25 -2.68 -6.52
C TYR A 216 -7.82 -1.21 -6.39
N GLY A 217 -8.69 -0.28 -6.28
CA GLY A 217 -8.31 1.13 -6.13
C GLY A 217 -9.12 2.06 -6.92
#